data_2e587999de47ea442e3b8b5e41616e02
#
_entry.id   2e587999de47ea442e3b8b5e41616e02
#
_cell.length_a   1.000
_cell.length_b   1.000
_cell.length_c   1.000
_cell.angle_alpha   90.00
_cell.angle_beta   90.00
_cell.angle_gamma   90.00
#
_symmetry.space_group_name_H-M   'P 1'
#
loop_
_entity.id
_entity.type
_entity.pdbx_description
1 polymer ?
#
loop_
_entity_poly.entity_id
_entity_poly.type
_entity_poly.pdbx_seq_one_letter_code
_entity_poly.pdbx_strand_id
1 'polypeptide(L)'
;CVDSAVVLAPLMHEFQWKINDYDLLASGSLAGHIIECGAQCTGGNFTDWREINSFENMGFPIVEVLANGDFSVIKPDNTGGLINRGTVAEQFLYEIGDPGSYLLPDVVCDFTGVTIEDKGENCVFVSGAKGYPPADTYKVSATYKDGYKVVATVVIGGPSAVKKAHVIAEAILEKTRLILHEKGMEDYTKTNIGVLGSEAIYGKNGNDYIDTREVVLRLAAAHKESSALVVLSREIAQAATGMAPGVMNYLGGRPSISDSIKLYSFLLSKERFKISMSMGNNTVQVPVHNEAESVSIKGAKEAVLGKDLPGKNHKDTKLINLAYTRSGDKGDHVNIGVIARDPEFLPYIRYSLTIDRLKDYFCHVLKGDIQCWEVPGIYGLNFLLKHSLGGGGMASLNIDPQGKAYAQQILDLQVPVSENIFNRIHKK
;
A
#
# COMPACT_ATOMS: atom_id res chain seq x y z
N CYS A 1 9.78 2.99 11.15
CA CYS A 1 8.41 2.89 11.64
C CYS A 1 8.36 3.17 13.14
N VAL A 2 7.36 3.91 13.60
CA VAL A 2 7.22 4.25 15.04
C VAL A 2 6.92 2.99 15.84
N ASP A 3 6.12 2.09 15.31
CA ASP A 3 5.70 0.86 15.98
C ASP A 3 6.87 -0.08 16.24
N SER A 4 7.82 -0.18 15.30
CA SER A 4 9.06 -0.92 15.49
C SER A 4 9.85 -0.39 16.70
N ALA A 5 10.01 0.92 16.84
CA ALA A 5 10.74 1.53 17.95
C ALA A 5 10.00 1.37 19.29
N VAL A 6 8.66 1.48 19.28
CA VAL A 6 7.82 1.33 20.49
C VAL A 6 7.88 -0.09 21.05
N VAL A 7 7.94 -1.11 20.20
CA VAL A 7 8.07 -2.51 20.59
C VAL A 7 9.52 -2.85 20.97
N LEU A 8 10.49 -2.38 20.21
CA LEU A 8 11.90 -2.71 20.40
C LEU A 8 12.43 -2.25 21.76
N ALA A 9 12.08 -1.04 22.20
CA ALA A 9 12.60 -0.50 23.46
C ALA A 9 12.19 -1.32 24.72
N PRO A 10 10.93 -1.74 24.91
CA PRO A 10 10.56 -2.67 25.98
C PRO A 10 11.28 -4.01 25.90
N LEU A 11 11.44 -4.59 24.70
CA LEU A 11 12.14 -5.88 24.54
C LEU A 11 13.63 -5.78 24.91
N MET A 12 14.30 -4.70 24.47
CA MET A 12 15.68 -4.43 24.88
C MET A 12 15.82 -4.31 26.41
N HIS A 13 14.85 -3.68 27.06
CA HIS A 13 14.85 -3.57 28.52
C HIS A 13 14.63 -4.92 29.21
N GLU A 14 13.60 -5.65 28.80
CA GLU A 14 13.21 -6.92 29.41
C GLU A 14 14.29 -8.00 29.26
N PHE A 15 14.80 -8.16 28.04
CA PHE A 15 15.76 -9.21 27.71
C PHE A 15 17.22 -8.75 27.79
N GLN A 16 17.47 -7.50 28.19
CA GLN A 16 18.82 -6.91 28.26
C GLN A 16 19.57 -6.98 26.94
N TRP A 17 18.85 -6.87 25.79
CA TRP A 17 19.46 -6.82 24.46
C TRP A 17 20.32 -5.59 24.30
N LYS A 18 21.47 -5.76 23.68
CA LYS A 18 22.44 -4.68 23.44
C LYS A 18 22.15 -4.00 22.09
N ILE A 19 22.63 -2.79 21.94
CA ILE A 19 22.47 -2.00 20.73
C ILE A 19 23.14 -2.60 19.48
N ASN A 20 24.05 -3.54 19.66
CA ASN A 20 24.73 -4.27 18.58
C ASN A 20 24.24 -5.73 18.42
N ASP A 21 23.21 -6.14 19.11
CA ASP A 21 22.56 -7.45 18.90
C ASP A 21 21.60 -7.38 17.71
N TYR A 22 22.15 -7.09 16.51
CA TYR A 22 21.38 -6.68 15.34
C TYR A 22 20.31 -7.68 14.91
N ASP A 23 20.54 -9.00 15.03
CA ASP A 23 19.53 -10.01 14.73
C ASP A 23 18.32 -9.88 15.67
N LEU A 24 18.56 -9.63 16.97
CA LEU A 24 17.50 -9.41 17.96
C LEU A 24 16.77 -8.09 17.70
N LEU A 25 17.51 -7.03 17.35
CA LEU A 25 16.91 -5.75 16.97
C LEU A 25 16.03 -5.87 15.74
N ALA A 26 16.45 -6.64 14.74
CA ALA A 26 15.66 -6.91 13.55
C ALA A 26 14.37 -7.69 13.87
N SER A 27 14.46 -8.71 14.71
CA SER A 27 13.30 -9.49 15.19
C SER A 27 12.32 -8.64 15.98
N GLY A 28 12.78 -7.83 16.92
CA GLY A 28 11.92 -6.92 17.69
C GLY A 28 11.27 -5.84 16.80
N SER A 29 12.01 -5.37 15.78
CA SER A 29 11.47 -4.44 14.80
C SER A 29 10.40 -5.10 13.92
N LEU A 30 10.58 -6.37 13.57
CA LEU A 30 9.58 -7.14 12.84
C LEU A 30 8.32 -7.36 13.69
N ALA A 31 8.47 -7.69 14.99
CA ALA A 31 7.34 -7.82 15.90
C ALA A 31 6.50 -6.53 15.95
N GLY A 32 7.17 -5.35 16.00
CA GLY A 32 6.50 -4.06 15.91
C GLY A 32 5.79 -3.84 14.57
N HIS A 33 6.40 -4.25 13.45
CA HIS A 33 5.77 -4.17 12.13
C HIS A 33 4.52 -5.06 12.02
N ILE A 34 4.53 -6.23 12.64
CA ILE A 34 3.38 -7.16 12.64
C ILE A 34 2.17 -6.60 13.39
N ILE A 35 2.37 -5.85 14.47
CA ILE A 35 1.25 -5.26 15.23
C ILE A 35 0.84 -3.88 14.72
N GLU A 36 1.51 -3.35 13.71
CA GLU A 36 1.16 -2.07 13.07
C GLU A 36 -0.22 -2.13 12.40
N CYS A 37 -0.89 -0.99 12.31
CA CYS A 37 -2.18 -0.82 11.63
C CYS A 37 -3.35 -1.60 12.25
N GLY A 38 -3.38 -1.73 13.57
CA GLY A 38 -4.52 -2.27 14.32
C GLY A 38 -4.82 -3.71 13.97
N ALA A 39 -6.05 -3.99 13.52
CA ALA A 39 -6.51 -5.35 13.26
C ALA A 39 -6.09 -5.94 11.89
N GLN A 40 -5.13 -5.33 11.17
CA GLN A 40 -4.74 -5.86 9.86
C GLN A 40 -4.16 -7.28 9.96
N CYS A 41 -3.26 -7.52 10.90
CA CYS A 41 -2.66 -8.84 11.09
C CYS A 41 -3.66 -9.90 11.59
N THR A 42 -4.77 -9.48 12.18
CA THR A 42 -5.86 -10.35 12.62
C THR A 42 -6.98 -10.49 11.58
N GLY A 43 -6.68 -10.20 10.32
CA GLY A 43 -7.59 -10.41 9.19
C GLY A 43 -8.30 -9.15 8.69
N GLY A 44 -8.01 -7.96 9.25
CA GLY A 44 -8.42 -6.70 8.65
C GLY A 44 -7.82 -6.56 7.25
N ASN A 45 -8.68 -6.32 6.25
CA ASN A 45 -8.30 -6.24 4.84
C ASN A 45 -7.65 -7.53 4.25
N PHE A 46 -7.90 -8.68 4.81
CA PHE A 46 -7.37 -9.96 4.35
C PHE A 46 -7.97 -10.37 2.99
N THR A 47 -7.17 -11.00 2.14
CA THR A 47 -7.61 -11.50 0.82
C THR A 47 -8.84 -12.40 0.96
N ASP A 48 -8.83 -13.33 1.92
CA ASP A 48 -9.96 -14.22 2.21
C ASP A 48 -10.90 -13.63 3.27
N TRP A 49 -11.31 -12.40 3.09
CA TRP A 49 -12.15 -11.66 4.03
C TRP A 49 -13.44 -12.38 4.45
N ARG A 50 -13.94 -13.33 3.65
CA ARG A 50 -15.13 -14.16 3.97
C ARG A 50 -14.87 -15.16 5.09
N GLU A 51 -13.61 -15.46 5.39
CA GLU A 51 -13.23 -16.35 6.50
C GLU A 51 -13.16 -15.59 7.84
N ILE A 52 -13.21 -14.26 7.78
CA ILE A 52 -13.14 -13.41 8.97
C ILE A 52 -14.52 -13.28 9.60
N ASN A 53 -14.59 -13.63 10.87
CA ASN A 53 -15.80 -13.46 11.66
C ASN A 53 -15.76 -12.14 12.47
N SER A 54 -16.94 -11.63 12.80
CA SER A 54 -17.12 -10.53 13.77
C SER A 54 -16.26 -9.29 13.48
N PHE A 55 -16.38 -8.69 12.27
CA PHE A 55 -15.72 -7.43 11.95
C PHE A 55 -16.05 -6.30 12.95
N GLU A 56 -17.21 -6.36 13.60
CA GLU A 56 -17.66 -5.42 14.63
C GLU A 56 -16.91 -5.55 15.96
N ASN A 57 -16.18 -6.67 16.17
CA ASN A 57 -15.45 -6.96 17.41
C ASN A 57 -14.03 -7.50 17.13
N MET A 58 -13.35 -6.94 16.16
CA MET A 58 -12.00 -7.38 15.76
C MET A 58 -11.01 -7.27 16.93
N GLY A 59 -10.33 -8.38 17.24
CA GLY A 59 -9.19 -8.38 18.15
C GLY A 59 -7.94 -7.78 17.48
N PHE A 60 -7.17 -7.01 18.22
CA PHE A 60 -5.86 -6.54 17.75
C PHE A 60 -4.81 -7.63 17.96
N PRO A 61 -3.74 -7.68 17.13
CA PRO A 61 -2.69 -8.66 17.29
C PRO A 61 -1.91 -8.44 18.60
N ILE A 62 -1.51 -9.54 19.20
CA ILE A 62 -0.57 -9.57 20.34
C ILE A 62 0.65 -10.34 19.87
N VAL A 63 1.85 -9.84 20.16
CA VAL A 63 3.09 -10.57 19.94
C VAL A 63 3.68 -11.01 21.26
N GLU A 64 3.98 -12.29 21.38
CA GLU A 64 4.68 -12.88 22.52
C GLU A 64 6.10 -13.21 22.10
N VAL A 65 7.06 -12.39 22.53
CA VAL A 65 8.45 -12.45 22.08
C VAL A 65 9.30 -13.25 23.06
N LEU A 66 10.14 -14.12 22.53
CA LEU A 66 11.12 -14.90 23.29
C LEU A 66 12.46 -14.17 23.38
N ALA A 67 13.29 -14.54 24.35
CA ALA A 67 14.61 -13.91 24.54
C ALA A 67 15.56 -14.05 23.35
N ASN A 68 15.37 -15.06 22.46
CA ASN A 68 16.12 -15.25 21.22
C ASN A 68 15.58 -14.44 20.05
N GLY A 69 14.54 -13.61 20.26
CA GLY A 69 13.92 -12.76 19.24
C GLY A 69 12.77 -13.40 18.45
N ASP A 70 12.62 -14.71 18.45
CA ASP A 70 11.47 -15.36 17.82
C ASP A 70 10.19 -14.99 18.58
N PHE A 71 9.04 -15.00 17.89
CA PHE A 71 7.80 -14.62 18.52
C PHE A 71 6.57 -15.36 17.97
N SER A 72 5.54 -15.43 18.80
CA SER A 72 4.21 -15.87 18.42
C SER A 72 3.29 -14.68 18.21
N VAL A 73 2.40 -14.79 17.23
CA VAL A 73 1.32 -13.83 16.97
C VAL A 73 0.02 -14.48 17.36
N ILE A 74 -0.71 -13.84 18.28
CA ILE A 74 -2.01 -14.28 18.79
C ILE A 74 -2.97 -13.09 18.83
N LYS A 75 -4.20 -13.32 19.26
CA LYS A 75 -5.20 -12.28 19.49
C LYS A 75 -5.95 -12.52 20.81
N PRO A 76 -6.62 -11.51 21.37
CA PRO A 76 -7.41 -11.68 22.59
C PRO A 76 -8.54 -12.71 22.39
N ASP A 77 -8.79 -13.48 23.44
CA ASP A 77 -9.91 -14.42 23.46
C ASP A 77 -11.25 -13.71 23.30
N ASN A 78 -12.23 -14.41 22.76
CA ASN A 78 -13.59 -13.92 22.55
C ASN A 78 -13.70 -12.66 21.68
N THR A 79 -12.70 -12.43 20.80
CA THR A 79 -12.72 -11.38 19.78
C THR A 79 -12.89 -11.99 18.38
N GLY A 80 -13.41 -11.18 17.44
CA GLY A 80 -13.42 -11.50 16.02
C GLY A 80 -12.02 -11.50 15.41
N GLY A 81 -11.96 -11.78 14.14
CA GLY A 81 -10.71 -11.88 13.40
C GLY A 81 -10.16 -13.30 13.34
N LEU A 82 -9.09 -13.45 12.60
CA LEU A 82 -8.41 -14.71 12.32
C LEU A 82 -6.90 -14.47 12.31
N ILE A 83 -6.14 -15.33 13.00
CA ILE A 83 -4.69 -15.39 12.86
C ILE A 83 -4.32 -16.73 12.24
N ASN A 84 -3.74 -16.66 11.06
CA ASN A 84 -3.13 -17.76 10.35
C ASN A 84 -1.92 -17.30 9.54
N ARG A 85 -1.21 -18.23 8.90
CA ARG A 85 -0.07 -17.91 8.04
C ARG A 85 -0.40 -16.84 6.99
N GLY A 86 -1.59 -16.85 6.40
CA GLY A 86 -2.01 -15.90 5.37
C GLY A 86 -2.14 -14.49 5.90
N THR A 87 -2.86 -14.29 7.03
CA THR A 87 -3.09 -12.96 7.62
C THR A 87 -1.78 -12.32 8.11
N VAL A 88 -0.90 -13.12 8.72
CA VAL A 88 0.41 -12.66 9.20
C VAL A 88 1.35 -12.36 8.03
N ALA A 89 1.36 -13.18 6.97
CA ALA A 89 2.20 -12.97 5.80
C ALA A 89 1.76 -11.75 4.97
N GLU A 90 0.46 -11.47 4.87
CA GLU A 90 -0.02 -10.22 4.25
C GLU A 90 0.44 -8.98 5.03
N GLN A 91 0.33 -8.99 6.36
CA GLN A 91 0.83 -7.91 7.20
C GLN A 91 2.35 -7.79 7.11
N PHE A 92 3.06 -8.92 7.09
CA PHE A 92 4.51 -8.95 6.95
C PHE A 92 5.02 -8.23 5.70
N LEU A 93 4.38 -8.42 4.54
CA LEU A 93 4.79 -7.74 3.30
C LEU A 93 4.14 -6.36 3.10
N TYR A 94 3.24 -5.96 3.99
CA TYR A 94 2.57 -4.66 3.88
C TYR A 94 3.55 -3.51 4.06
N GLU A 95 3.58 -2.60 3.08
CA GLU A 95 4.45 -1.41 3.08
C GLU A 95 5.96 -1.71 3.22
N ILE A 96 6.42 -2.86 2.75
CA ILE A 96 7.83 -3.21 2.66
C ILE A 96 8.37 -2.85 1.26
N GLY A 97 9.51 -2.16 1.21
CA GLY A 97 10.28 -1.95 -0.02
C GLY A 97 11.13 -3.17 -0.35
N ASP A 98 12.46 -3.02 -0.34
CA ASP A 98 13.38 -4.15 -0.44
C ASP A 98 13.37 -4.96 0.87
N PRO A 99 12.90 -6.22 0.88
CA PRO A 99 12.84 -7.04 2.09
C PRO A 99 14.21 -7.46 2.63
N GLY A 100 15.26 -7.42 1.83
CA GLY A 100 16.64 -7.68 2.28
C GLY A 100 17.36 -6.43 2.80
N SER A 101 16.70 -5.27 2.76
CA SER A 101 17.27 -3.99 3.20
C SER A 101 16.20 -3.07 3.75
N TYR A 102 15.51 -3.50 4.79
CA TYR A 102 14.54 -2.67 5.49
C TYR A 102 15.25 -1.75 6.48
N LEU A 103 15.36 -0.47 6.11
CA LEU A 103 16.19 0.51 6.79
C LEU A 103 15.46 1.14 7.98
N LEU A 104 15.97 0.92 9.18
CA LEU A 104 15.55 1.58 10.41
C LEU A 104 16.70 2.40 10.99
N PRO A 105 16.43 3.32 11.93
CA PRO A 105 17.47 4.14 12.55
C PRO A 105 18.56 3.35 13.26
N ASP A 106 18.21 2.21 13.87
CA ASP A 106 19.06 1.45 14.77
C ASP A 106 19.57 0.13 14.18
N VAL A 107 18.94 -0.33 13.11
CA VAL A 107 19.27 -1.60 12.46
C VAL A 107 18.82 -1.58 11.00
N VAL A 108 19.57 -2.28 10.14
CA VAL A 108 19.09 -2.66 8.81
C VAL A 108 18.62 -4.11 8.88
N CYS A 109 17.35 -4.34 8.57
CA CYS A 109 16.76 -5.66 8.65
C CYS A 109 16.76 -6.37 7.30
N ASP A 110 17.12 -7.65 7.32
CA ASP A 110 16.88 -8.58 6.22
C ASP A 110 15.79 -9.57 6.65
N PHE A 111 14.66 -9.48 6.00
CA PHE A 111 13.48 -10.29 6.23
C PHE A 111 13.31 -11.42 5.21
N THR A 112 14.27 -11.60 4.30
CA THR A 112 14.17 -12.62 3.22
C THR A 112 14.11 -14.04 3.75
N GLY A 113 14.75 -14.29 4.91
CA GLY A 113 14.78 -15.58 5.59
C GLY A 113 13.67 -15.81 6.61
N VAL A 114 12.76 -14.84 6.79
CA VAL A 114 11.66 -14.95 7.77
C VAL A 114 10.73 -16.08 7.40
N THR A 115 10.42 -16.94 8.37
CA THR A 115 9.41 -18.00 8.26
C THR A 115 8.19 -17.69 9.12
N ILE A 116 7.03 -18.09 8.64
CA ILE A 116 5.72 -17.88 9.28
C ILE A 116 4.99 -19.22 9.27
N GLU A 117 4.76 -19.78 10.46
CA GLU A 117 4.23 -21.14 10.63
C GLU A 117 3.02 -21.15 11.55
N ASP A 118 1.93 -21.79 11.12
CA ASP A 118 0.77 -22.05 12.01
C ASP A 118 1.17 -22.99 13.14
N LYS A 119 0.86 -22.63 14.39
CA LYS A 119 1.12 -23.46 15.59
C LYS A 119 -0.15 -23.86 16.34
N GLY A 120 -1.29 -23.58 15.78
CA GLY A 120 -2.60 -23.89 16.35
C GLY A 120 -3.64 -22.86 15.93
N GLU A 121 -4.82 -22.96 16.51
CA GLU A 121 -5.89 -22.02 16.24
C GLU A 121 -5.49 -20.60 16.73
N ASN A 122 -5.57 -19.62 15.82
CA ASN A 122 -5.20 -18.23 16.09
C ASN A 122 -3.81 -18.04 16.74
N CYS A 123 -2.85 -18.90 16.36
CA CYS A 123 -1.47 -18.83 16.83
C CYS A 123 -0.49 -19.11 15.67
N VAL A 124 0.36 -18.15 15.38
CA VAL A 124 1.37 -18.23 14.32
C VAL A 124 2.74 -17.90 14.90
N PHE A 125 3.73 -18.72 14.58
CA PHE A 125 5.11 -18.51 15.00
C PHE A 125 5.92 -17.87 13.87
N VAL A 126 6.72 -16.84 14.24
CA VAL A 126 7.55 -16.06 13.32
C VAL A 126 9.00 -16.10 13.78
N SER A 127 9.92 -16.40 12.86
CA SER A 127 11.35 -16.47 13.15
C SER A 127 12.20 -16.15 11.91
N GLY A 128 13.51 -15.99 12.09
CA GLY A 128 14.47 -15.93 10.99
C GLY A 128 14.80 -14.53 10.47
N ALA A 129 14.36 -13.44 11.14
CA ALA A 129 14.83 -12.11 10.82
C ALA A 129 16.34 -11.96 11.08
N LYS A 130 17.04 -11.23 10.22
CA LYS A 130 18.46 -10.91 10.34
C LYS A 130 18.68 -9.42 10.38
N GLY A 131 19.69 -8.99 11.14
CA GLY A 131 20.05 -7.59 11.30
C GLY A 131 21.48 -7.29 10.94
N TYR A 132 21.68 -6.06 10.48
CA TYR A 132 23.00 -5.50 10.16
C TYR A 132 23.14 -4.12 10.82
N PRO A 133 24.38 -3.61 10.98
CA PRO A 133 24.60 -2.27 11.47
C PRO A 133 23.77 -1.23 10.71
N PRO A 134 23.25 -0.20 11.41
CA PRO A 134 22.42 0.84 10.78
C PRO A 134 23.26 1.71 9.83
N ALA A 135 22.58 2.37 8.88
CA ALA A 135 23.21 3.39 8.05
C ALA A 135 23.71 4.59 8.88
N ASP A 136 24.69 5.33 8.36
CA ASP A 136 25.27 6.56 8.95
C ASP A 136 24.34 7.79 8.79
N THR A 137 23.21 7.62 8.12
CA THR A 137 22.26 8.67 7.82
C THR A 137 20.88 8.38 8.40
N TYR A 138 20.15 9.45 8.72
CA TYR A 138 18.71 9.39 8.94
C TYR A 138 17.95 9.85 7.69
N LYS A 139 16.84 9.21 7.41
CA LYS A 139 15.86 9.71 6.46
C LYS A 139 15.08 10.85 7.10
N VAL A 140 15.20 12.04 6.53
CA VAL A 140 14.39 13.20 6.90
C VAL A 140 13.17 13.24 5.98
N SER A 141 12.00 13.33 6.56
CA SER A 141 10.73 13.51 5.85
C SER A 141 10.21 14.91 6.12
N ALA A 142 10.37 15.80 5.15
CA ALA A 142 9.90 17.18 5.20
C ALA A 142 8.60 17.34 4.43
N THR A 143 7.59 17.91 5.04
CA THR A 143 6.34 18.26 4.36
C THR A 143 6.35 19.74 3.99
N TYR A 144 5.81 20.05 2.82
CA TYR A 144 5.65 21.43 2.37
C TYR A 144 4.34 21.62 1.61
N LYS A 145 3.81 22.83 1.67
CA LYS A 145 2.61 23.18 0.92
C LYS A 145 2.97 23.47 -0.54
N ASP A 146 2.31 22.76 -1.45
CA ASP A 146 2.46 22.92 -2.90
C ASP A 146 1.10 23.27 -3.55
N GLY A 147 0.59 24.46 -3.20
CA GLY A 147 -0.69 24.93 -3.67
C GLY A 147 -1.89 24.32 -2.95
N TYR A 148 -2.96 24.11 -3.70
CA TYR A 148 -4.26 23.70 -3.20
C TYR A 148 -4.88 22.63 -4.07
N LYS A 149 -5.86 21.90 -3.53
CA LYS A 149 -6.66 20.92 -4.25
C LYS A 149 -8.14 21.00 -3.85
N VAL A 150 -8.99 20.57 -4.75
CA VAL A 150 -10.44 20.41 -4.55
C VAL A 150 -10.89 19.09 -5.13
N VAL A 151 -11.84 18.45 -4.48
CA VAL A 151 -12.51 17.25 -4.99
C VAL A 151 -14.01 17.51 -4.95
N ALA A 152 -14.65 17.37 -6.08
CA ALA A 152 -16.10 17.42 -6.23
C ALA A 152 -16.65 16.04 -6.53
N THR A 153 -17.76 15.68 -5.93
CA THR A 153 -18.45 14.39 -6.15
C THR A 153 -19.91 14.63 -6.51
N VAL A 154 -20.33 14.04 -7.64
CA VAL A 154 -21.68 14.21 -8.19
C VAL A 154 -22.29 12.86 -8.49
N VAL A 155 -23.47 12.58 -7.96
CA VAL A 155 -24.21 11.34 -8.25
C VAL A 155 -25.04 11.52 -9.51
N ILE A 156 -24.88 10.59 -10.45
CA ILE A 156 -25.54 10.65 -11.77
C ILE A 156 -26.26 9.32 -12.02
N GLY A 157 -27.53 9.40 -12.37
CA GLY A 157 -28.39 8.25 -12.63
C GLY A 157 -28.98 8.19 -14.03
N GLY A 158 -29.58 7.03 -14.34
CA GLY A 158 -30.30 6.76 -15.57
C GLY A 158 -29.44 6.19 -16.71
N PRO A 159 -30.02 6.00 -17.89
CA PRO A 159 -29.30 5.40 -19.03
C PRO A 159 -28.03 6.16 -19.38
N SER A 160 -26.96 5.45 -19.74
CA SER A 160 -25.66 6.01 -20.13
C SER A 160 -25.02 6.89 -19.04
N ALA A 161 -25.22 6.55 -17.75
CA ALA A 161 -24.71 7.35 -16.64
C ALA A 161 -23.20 7.60 -16.73
N VAL A 162 -22.40 6.62 -17.13
CA VAL A 162 -20.93 6.74 -17.33
C VAL A 162 -20.61 7.81 -18.35
N LYS A 163 -21.23 7.76 -19.55
CA LYS A 163 -21.00 8.75 -20.61
C LYS A 163 -21.41 10.16 -20.18
N LYS A 164 -22.56 10.28 -19.50
CA LYS A 164 -23.00 11.56 -18.95
C LYS A 164 -22.03 12.13 -17.93
N ALA A 165 -21.47 11.28 -17.07
CA ALA A 165 -20.46 11.70 -16.09
C ALA A 165 -19.20 12.29 -16.77
N HIS A 166 -18.69 11.65 -17.82
CA HIS A 166 -17.55 12.17 -18.58
C HIS A 166 -17.89 13.51 -19.26
N VAL A 167 -19.02 13.58 -19.97
CA VAL A 167 -19.44 14.82 -20.63
C VAL A 167 -19.60 15.97 -19.62
N ILE A 168 -20.20 15.73 -18.47
CA ILE A 168 -20.35 16.74 -17.40
C ILE A 168 -18.98 17.17 -16.88
N ALA A 169 -18.06 16.23 -16.61
CA ALA A 169 -16.75 16.54 -16.06
C ALA A 169 -15.92 17.39 -17.03
N GLU A 170 -15.88 17.02 -18.30
CA GLU A 170 -15.17 17.72 -19.36
C GLU A 170 -15.74 19.13 -19.57
N ALA A 171 -17.08 19.24 -19.64
CA ALA A 171 -17.75 20.54 -19.81
C ALA A 171 -17.47 21.50 -18.63
N ILE A 172 -17.43 20.97 -17.39
CA ILE A 172 -17.09 21.77 -16.21
C ILE A 172 -15.62 22.24 -16.27
N LEU A 173 -14.70 21.34 -16.60
CA LEU A 173 -13.28 21.69 -16.71
C LEU A 173 -13.06 22.72 -17.82
N GLU A 174 -13.66 22.53 -18.99
CA GLU A 174 -13.55 23.48 -20.11
C GLU A 174 -14.11 24.84 -19.71
N LYS A 175 -15.32 24.89 -19.18
CA LYS A 175 -15.95 26.14 -18.72
C LYS A 175 -15.10 26.85 -17.68
N THR A 176 -14.62 26.12 -16.67
CA THR A 176 -13.83 26.75 -15.61
C THR A 176 -12.48 27.25 -16.10
N ARG A 177 -11.84 26.57 -17.06
CA ARG A 177 -10.64 27.04 -17.75
C ARG A 177 -10.87 28.34 -18.51
N LEU A 178 -12.00 28.47 -19.21
CA LEU A 178 -12.37 29.73 -19.86
C LEU A 178 -12.49 30.86 -18.83
N ILE A 179 -13.16 30.63 -17.70
CA ILE A 179 -13.30 31.64 -16.63
C ILE A 179 -11.92 32.00 -16.02
N LEU A 180 -11.04 31.02 -15.81
CA LEU A 180 -9.69 31.28 -15.33
C LEU A 180 -8.91 32.16 -16.30
N HIS A 181 -8.96 31.84 -17.59
CA HIS A 181 -8.33 32.64 -18.65
C HIS A 181 -8.87 34.08 -18.68
N GLU A 182 -10.18 34.30 -18.64
CA GLU A 182 -10.81 35.60 -18.59
C GLU A 182 -10.38 36.43 -17.37
N LYS A 183 -10.09 35.76 -16.26
CA LYS A 183 -9.58 36.36 -15.01
C LYS A 183 -8.06 36.56 -15.00
N GLY A 184 -7.34 36.20 -16.06
CA GLY A 184 -5.88 36.26 -16.13
C GLY A 184 -5.17 35.25 -15.18
N MET A 185 -5.83 34.17 -14.82
CA MET A 185 -5.28 33.09 -13.97
C MET A 185 -4.69 31.96 -14.82
N GLU A 186 -3.68 31.26 -14.30
CA GLU A 186 -3.13 30.07 -14.93
C GLU A 186 -4.16 28.91 -14.96
N ASP A 187 -3.96 27.93 -15.82
CA ASP A 187 -4.75 26.68 -15.83
C ASP A 187 -4.44 25.80 -14.60
N TYR A 188 -5.28 24.82 -14.35
CA TYR A 188 -5.07 23.80 -13.33
C TYR A 188 -3.72 23.09 -13.51
N THR A 189 -2.97 22.95 -12.44
CA THR A 189 -1.69 22.22 -12.47
C THR A 189 -1.88 20.71 -12.69
N LYS A 190 -3.00 20.17 -12.22
CA LYS A 190 -3.44 18.78 -12.42
C LYS A 190 -4.96 18.70 -12.36
N THR A 191 -5.52 17.78 -13.13
CA THR A 191 -6.93 17.38 -13.02
C THR A 191 -7.02 15.85 -13.02
N ASN A 192 -8.08 15.32 -12.41
CA ASN A 192 -8.40 13.90 -12.45
C ASN A 192 -9.92 13.73 -12.52
N ILE A 193 -10.37 12.95 -13.49
CA ILE A 193 -11.78 12.54 -13.66
C ILE A 193 -11.86 11.06 -13.32
N GLY A 194 -12.64 10.71 -12.32
CA GLY A 194 -12.94 9.33 -11.94
C GLY A 194 -14.44 9.10 -11.92
N VAL A 195 -14.90 8.10 -12.65
CA VAL A 195 -16.33 7.71 -12.63
C VAL A 195 -16.43 6.42 -11.83
N LEU A 196 -16.76 6.55 -10.53
CA LEU A 196 -16.90 5.38 -9.65
C LEU A 196 -18.16 4.59 -10.02
N GLY A 197 -18.03 3.27 -10.09
CA GLY A 197 -19.06 2.37 -10.59
C GLY A 197 -18.86 1.97 -12.07
N SER A 198 -17.79 2.46 -12.74
CA SER A 198 -17.41 2.07 -14.09
C SER A 198 -16.00 1.48 -14.17
N GLU A 199 -15.53 0.85 -13.11
CA GLU A 199 -14.18 0.27 -13.01
C GLU A 199 -13.04 1.27 -13.25
N ALA A 200 -13.23 2.53 -12.89
CA ALA A 200 -12.28 3.62 -13.16
C ALA A 200 -10.86 3.38 -12.60
N ILE A 201 -10.70 2.57 -11.55
CA ILE A 201 -9.38 2.22 -10.99
C ILE A 201 -8.63 1.17 -11.80
N TYR A 202 -9.32 0.43 -12.68
CA TYR A 202 -8.71 -0.61 -13.53
C TYR A 202 -8.11 -0.05 -14.83
N GLY A 203 -8.32 1.24 -15.12
CA GLY A 203 -7.82 1.86 -16.36
C GLY A 203 -8.28 1.10 -17.59
N LYS A 204 -7.37 0.77 -18.50
CA LYS A 204 -7.67 0.01 -19.74
C LYS A 204 -8.12 -1.44 -19.50
N ASN A 205 -7.94 -1.98 -18.30
CA ASN A 205 -8.38 -3.33 -17.96
C ASN A 205 -9.81 -3.36 -17.42
N GLY A 206 -10.42 -2.17 -17.24
CA GLY A 206 -11.83 -2.05 -16.91
C GLY A 206 -12.71 -2.52 -18.08
N ASN A 207 -13.94 -2.87 -17.76
CA ASN A 207 -14.91 -3.27 -18.77
C ASN A 207 -15.60 -2.04 -19.36
N ASP A 208 -15.19 -1.62 -20.54
CA ASP A 208 -15.76 -0.47 -21.28
C ASP A 208 -17.27 -0.61 -21.58
N TYR A 209 -17.81 -1.83 -21.45
CA TYR A 209 -19.21 -2.13 -21.72
C TYR A 209 -20.09 -2.15 -20.48
N ILE A 210 -19.56 -1.72 -19.32
CA ILE A 210 -20.41 -1.60 -18.12
C ILE A 210 -21.45 -0.50 -18.34
N ASP A 211 -22.67 -0.90 -18.66
CA ASP A 211 -23.83 -0.01 -18.73
C ASP A 211 -24.47 0.13 -17.35
N THR A 212 -23.66 0.58 -16.37
CA THR A 212 -24.18 0.91 -15.04
C THR A 212 -25.07 2.15 -15.14
N ARG A 213 -26.20 2.11 -14.45
CA ARG A 213 -27.21 3.20 -14.47
C ARG A 213 -27.07 4.16 -13.29
N GLU A 214 -26.08 3.94 -12.43
CA GLU A 214 -25.76 4.79 -11.27
C GLU A 214 -24.26 4.90 -11.12
N VAL A 215 -23.74 6.12 -11.09
CA VAL A 215 -22.30 6.38 -10.91
C VAL A 215 -22.08 7.58 -10.01
N VAL A 216 -20.88 7.65 -9.42
CA VAL A 216 -20.38 8.85 -8.78
C VAL A 216 -19.26 9.43 -9.63
N LEU A 217 -19.49 10.58 -10.23
CA LEU A 217 -18.44 11.39 -10.81
C LEU A 217 -17.60 12.00 -9.68
N ARG A 218 -16.31 11.73 -9.68
CA ARG A 218 -15.30 12.38 -8.86
C ARG A 218 -14.42 13.24 -9.75
N LEU A 219 -14.56 14.56 -9.63
CA LEU A 219 -13.76 15.55 -10.34
C LEU A 219 -12.78 16.19 -9.36
N ALA A 220 -11.49 16.00 -9.57
CA ALA A 220 -10.45 16.57 -8.74
C ALA A 220 -9.57 17.53 -9.56
N ALA A 221 -9.17 18.65 -8.94
CA ALA A 221 -8.25 19.62 -9.53
C ALA A 221 -7.26 20.14 -8.48
N ALA A 222 -6.07 20.53 -8.94
CA ALA A 222 -5.05 21.19 -8.15
C ALA A 222 -4.63 22.50 -8.85
N HIS A 223 -4.31 23.52 -8.05
CA HIS A 223 -3.84 24.81 -8.52
C HIS A 223 -2.93 25.49 -7.48
N LYS A 224 -2.06 26.38 -7.91
CA LYS A 224 -1.20 27.15 -7.00
C LYS A 224 -1.98 28.11 -6.12
N GLU A 225 -3.08 28.65 -6.64
CA GLU A 225 -3.95 29.62 -5.95
C GLU A 225 -5.30 29.00 -5.60
N SER A 226 -5.77 29.20 -4.37
CA SER A 226 -7.09 28.71 -3.92
C SER A 226 -8.24 29.38 -4.66
N SER A 227 -8.09 30.65 -5.07
CA SER A 227 -9.08 31.42 -5.83
C SER A 227 -9.49 30.76 -7.14
N ALA A 228 -8.57 30.10 -7.84
CA ALA A 228 -8.86 29.33 -9.06
C ALA A 228 -9.76 28.12 -8.76
N LEU A 229 -9.52 27.42 -7.66
CA LEU A 229 -10.33 26.27 -7.26
C LEU A 229 -11.72 26.66 -6.72
N VAL A 230 -11.86 27.91 -6.21
CA VAL A 230 -13.18 28.47 -5.88
C VAL A 230 -14.08 28.57 -7.13
N VAL A 231 -13.50 28.85 -8.30
CA VAL A 231 -14.26 28.84 -9.56
C VAL A 231 -14.87 27.46 -9.79
N LEU A 232 -14.08 26.39 -9.77
CA LEU A 232 -14.58 25.04 -9.94
C LEU A 232 -15.61 24.68 -8.87
N SER A 233 -15.35 24.99 -7.60
CA SER A 233 -16.26 24.71 -6.48
C SER A 233 -17.64 25.36 -6.64
N ARG A 234 -17.71 26.49 -7.35
CA ARG A 234 -18.98 27.20 -7.65
C ARG A 234 -19.64 26.65 -8.90
N GLU A 235 -18.88 26.49 -9.98
CA GLU A 235 -19.41 26.15 -11.30
C GLU A 235 -19.91 24.72 -11.39
N ILE A 236 -19.44 23.80 -10.53
CA ILE A 236 -19.95 22.41 -10.50
C ILE A 236 -21.45 22.33 -10.26
N ALA A 237 -22.03 23.33 -9.57
CA ALA A 237 -23.45 23.38 -9.28
C ALA A 237 -24.34 23.46 -10.55
N GLN A 238 -23.80 23.94 -11.67
CA GLN A 238 -24.54 24.04 -12.93
C GLN A 238 -24.83 22.67 -13.56
N ALA A 239 -24.11 21.62 -13.17
CA ALA A 239 -24.38 20.27 -13.66
C ALA A 239 -25.84 19.85 -13.41
N ALA A 240 -26.46 20.32 -12.31
CA ALA A 240 -27.83 19.95 -11.95
C ALA A 240 -28.90 20.51 -12.90
N THR A 241 -28.66 21.66 -13.53
CA THR A 241 -29.70 22.37 -14.28
C THR A 241 -29.31 22.74 -15.72
N GLY A 242 -28.00 22.72 -16.02
CA GLY A 242 -27.50 23.22 -17.30
C GLY A 242 -26.71 22.19 -18.13
N MET A 243 -26.64 20.93 -17.72
CA MET A 243 -25.85 19.88 -18.39
C MET A 243 -26.67 18.62 -18.64
N ALA A 244 -25.99 17.47 -18.84
CA ALA A 244 -26.65 16.22 -19.14
C ALA A 244 -27.63 15.80 -18.01
N PRO A 245 -28.79 15.20 -18.32
CA PRO A 245 -29.79 14.86 -17.32
C PRO A 245 -29.36 13.72 -16.43
N GLY A 246 -29.88 13.68 -15.21
CA GLY A 246 -29.67 12.58 -14.26
C GLY A 246 -28.77 12.94 -13.09
N VAL A 247 -28.34 14.17 -12.94
CA VAL A 247 -27.65 14.64 -11.72
C VAL A 247 -28.64 14.60 -10.56
N MET A 248 -28.36 13.76 -9.57
CA MET A 248 -29.24 13.53 -8.42
C MET A 248 -28.81 14.32 -7.19
N ASN A 249 -27.51 14.34 -6.90
CA ASN A 249 -26.99 14.93 -5.66
C ASN A 249 -25.50 15.25 -5.77
N TYR A 250 -25.04 16.14 -4.91
CA TYR A 250 -23.63 16.44 -4.65
C TYR A 250 -23.24 15.87 -3.29
N LEU A 251 -22.40 14.81 -3.30
CA LEU A 251 -21.97 14.21 -2.04
C LEU A 251 -21.04 15.17 -1.28
N GLY A 252 -21.36 15.42 -0.02
CA GLY A 252 -20.61 16.37 0.81
C GLY A 252 -20.93 17.86 0.56
N GLY A 253 -21.92 18.17 -0.30
CA GLY A 253 -22.32 19.55 -0.60
C GLY A 253 -21.32 20.30 -1.48
N ARG A 254 -21.11 21.60 -1.21
CA ARG A 254 -20.15 22.42 -1.96
C ARG A 254 -18.72 21.90 -1.73
N PRO A 255 -17.95 21.60 -2.79
CA PRO A 255 -16.57 21.14 -2.66
C PRO A 255 -15.69 22.11 -1.88
N SER A 256 -15.05 21.62 -0.82
CA SER A 256 -14.10 22.39 -0.01
C SER A 256 -12.70 22.33 -0.61
N ILE A 257 -11.97 23.46 -0.51
CA ILE A 257 -10.60 23.57 -0.96
C ILE A 257 -9.70 23.26 0.23
N SER A 258 -8.70 22.44 0.00
CA SER A 258 -7.69 22.06 1.00
C SER A 258 -6.28 22.32 0.48
N ASP A 259 -5.34 22.43 1.39
CA ASP A 259 -3.93 22.51 1.05
C ASP A 259 -3.46 21.23 0.38
N SER A 260 -2.64 21.37 -0.67
CA SER A 260 -1.89 20.26 -1.28
C SER A 260 -0.56 20.16 -0.55
N ILE A 261 -0.42 19.13 0.30
CA ILE A 261 0.80 18.89 1.07
C ILE A 261 1.62 17.82 0.38
N LYS A 262 2.85 18.13 0.03
CA LYS A 262 3.83 17.19 -0.53
C LYS A 262 4.86 16.78 0.49
N LEU A 263 5.34 15.55 0.32
CA LEU A 263 6.46 14.99 1.07
C LEU A 263 7.73 15.11 0.24
N TYR A 264 8.79 15.63 0.85
CA TYR A 264 10.15 15.56 0.33
C TYR A 264 11.03 14.81 1.32
N SER A 265 11.64 13.73 0.87
CA SER A 265 12.53 12.92 1.71
C SER A 265 13.96 13.01 1.22
N PHE A 266 14.89 13.15 2.15
CA PHE A 266 16.32 13.17 1.88
C PHE A 266 17.10 12.50 3.03
N LEU A 267 18.35 12.14 2.76
CA LEU A 267 19.22 11.56 3.78
C LEU A 267 20.11 12.66 4.37
N LEU A 268 20.31 12.60 5.69
CA LEU A 268 21.17 13.51 6.42
C LEU A 268 22.04 12.74 7.40
N SER A 269 23.34 13.04 7.46
CA SER A 269 24.28 12.39 8.38
C SER A 269 23.79 12.47 9.83
N LYS A 270 23.85 11.35 10.53
CA LYS A 270 23.49 11.23 11.96
C LYS A 270 24.27 12.20 12.85
N GLU A 271 25.51 12.53 12.50
CA GLU A 271 26.36 13.49 13.22
C GLU A 271 25.76 14.90 13.32
N ARG A 272 24.84 15.24 12.42
CA ARG A 272 24.14 16.55 12.43
C ARG A 272 23.03 16.65 13.45
N PHE A 273 22.65 15.54 14.10
CA PHE A 273 21.56 15.50 15.05
C PHE A 273 22.08 15.44 16.49
N LYS A 274 21.45 16.21 17.36
CA LYS A 274 21.57 16.05 18.82
C LYS A 274 20.25 15.51 19.31
N ILE A 275 20.28 14.26 19.79
CA ILE A 275 19.10 13.60 20.30
C ILE A 275 19.08 13.78 21.83
N SER A 276 17.98 14.24 22.36
CA SER A 276 17.77 14.38 23.80
C SER A 276 16.45 13.72 24.21
N MET A 277 16.43 13.13 25.39
CA MET A 277 15.24 12.59 26.03
C MET A 277 14.95 13.42 27.27
N SER A 278 13.72 13.92 27.37
CA SER A 278 13.24 14.66 28.55
C SER A 278 12.17 13.86 29.27
N MET A 279 12.33 13.70 30.60
CA MET A 279 11.36 13.04 31.46
C MET A 279 11.18 13.92 32.73
N GLY A 280 10.00 14.51 32.87
CA GLY A 280 9.75 15.55 33.87
C GLY A 280 10.71 16.74 33.63
N ASN A 281 11.46 17.10 34.67
CA ASN A 281 12.44 18.20 34.63
C ASN A 281 13.85 17.76 34.19
N ASN A 282 14.06 16.47 33.96
CA ASN A 282 15.36 15.92 33.61
C ASN A 282 15.49 15.76 32.10
N THR A 283 16.57 16.27 31.52
CA THR A 283 16.91 16.07 30.10
C THR A 283 18.28 15.40 30.00
N VAL A 284 18.34 14.29 29.29
CA VAL A 284 19.55 13.51 29.05
C VAL A 284 19.86 13.54 27.53
N GLN A 285 21.13 13.74 27.17
CA GLN A 285 21.58 13.57 25.79
C GLN A 285 21.70 12.07 25.49
N VAL A 286 21.10 11.65 24.39
CA VAL A 286 21.20 10.27 23.92
C VAL A 286 22.38 10.19 22.93
N PRO A 287 23.38 9.32 23.20
CA PRO A 287 24.50 9.16 22.27
C PRO A 287 24.00 8.59 20.92
N VAL A 288 24.45 9.20 19.84
CA VAL A 288 24.21 8.66 18.49
C VAL A 288 25.35 7.70 18.18
N HIS A 289 25.06 6.42 18.07
CA HIS A 289 26.04 5.41 17.71
C HIS A 289 26.34 5.49 16.22
N ASN A 290 27.58 5.80 15.89
CA ASN A 290 28.12 5.88 14.52
C ASN A 290 29.10 4.71 14.26
N GLU A 291 28.81 3.52 14.72
CA GLU A 291 29.60 2.34 14.35
C GLU A 291 29.26 1.89 12.89
N ALA A 292 29.31 2.85 12.00
CA ALA A 292 29.20 2.58 10.57
C ALA A 292 30.58 2.10 10.06
N GLU A 293 30.94 0.85 10.33
CA GLU A 293 31.66 0.14 9.27
C GLU A 293 30.68 0.09 8.10
N SER A 294 31.09 0.63 6.94
CA SER A 294 30.28 0.64 5.73
C SER A 294 30.03 -0.80 5.27
N VAL A 295 29.07 -1.45 5.92
CA VAL A 295 28.59 -2.77 5.50
C VAL A 295 27.84 -2.53 4.20
N SER A 296 28.40 -3.01 3.11
CA SER A 296 27.69 -3.10 1.83
C SER A 296 26.49 -4.05 2.05
N ILE A 297 25.34 -3.47 2.36
CA ILE A 297 24.12 -4.23 2.54
C ILE A 297 23.72 -4.73 1.14
N LYS A 298 23.80 -6.04 0.95
CA LYS A 298 23.23 -6.67 -0.23
C LYS A 298 21.72 -6.71 -0.01
N GLY A 299 20.97 -5.91 -0.78
CA GLY A 299 19.53 -6.03 -0.84
C GLY A 299 19.07 -7.45 -1.21
N ALA A 300 17.78 -7.70 -1.10
CA ALA A 300 17.21 -8.98 -1.49
C ALA A 300 17.54 -9.32 -2.95
N LYS A 301 17.58 -10.62 -3.24
CA LYS A 301 17.79 -11.08 -4.62
C LYS A 301 16.58 -10.68 -5.46
N GLU A 302 16.84 -10.05 -6.61
CA GLU A 302 15.80 -9.79 -7.58
C GLU A 302 15.18 -11.10 -8.08
N ALA A 303 13.86 -11.10 -8.19
CA ALA A 303 13.09 -12.27 -8.61
C ALA A 303 13.31 -12.56 -10.10
N VAL A 304 13.47 -13.83 -10.43
CA VAL A 304 13.49 -14.30 -11.82
C VAL A 304 12.06 -14.62 -12.23
N LEU A 305 11.50 -13.78 -13.09
CA LEU A 305 10.11 -13.85 -13.54
C LEU A 305 9.99 -14.32 -15.00
N GLY A 306 8.84 -14.86 -15.37
CA GLY A 306 8.49 -15.19 -16.76
C GLY A 306 9.21 -16.42 -17.36
N LYS A 307 9.93 -17.19 -16.56
CA LYS A 307 10.64 -18.38 -17.01
C LYS A 307 9.95 -19.66 -16.51
N ASP A 308 10.05 -20.70 -17.34
CA ASP A 308 9.72 -22.08 -17.00
C ASP A 308 8.30 -22.29 -16.43
N LEU A 309 7.30 -22.31 -17.31
CA LEU A 309 5.95 -22.72 -16.93
C LEU A 309 5.91 -24.22 -16.63
N PRO A 310 5.67 -24.63 -15.36
CA PRO A 310 5.72 -26.05 -15.00
C PRO A 310 4.53 -26.85 -15.55
N GLY A 311 4.77 -28.11 -15.87
CA GLY A 311 3.71 -29.06 -16.23
C GLY A 311 3.30 -29.01 -17.71
N LYS A 312 2.15 -29.65 -17.99
CA LYS A 312 1.55 -29.75 -19.34
C LYS A 312 0.05 -29.54 -19.22
N ASN A 313 -0.62 -29.34 -20.38
CA ASN A 313 -2.09 -29.19 -20.46
C ASN A 313 -2.59 -28.11 -19.53
N HIS A 314 -2.11 -26.88 -19.75
CA HIS A 314 -2.43 -25.76 -18.88
C HIS A 314 -3.88 -25.29 -19.05
N LYS A 315 -4.46 -24.91 -17.91
CA LYS A 315 -5.78 -24.27 -17.80
C LYS A 315 -5.63 -22.98 -17.00
N ASP A 316 -6.36 -21.96 -17.38
CA ASP A 316 -6.29 -20.68 -16.70
C ASP A 316 -7.16 -20.66 -15.44
N THR A 317 -6.60 -20.12 -14.36
CA THR A 317 -7.32 -19.80 -13.12
C THR A 317 -6.99 -18.40 -12.64
N LYS A 318 -7.86 -17.79 -11.85
CA LYS A 318 -7.58 -16.47 -11.29
C LYS A 318 -6.49 -16.54 -10.22
N LEU A 319 -5.66 -15.50 -10.13
CA LEU A 319 -4.59 -15.40 -9.13
C LEU A 319 -5.10 -15.55 -7.70
N ILE A 320 -6.32 -15.09 -7.39
CA ILE A 320 -6.94 -15.24 -6.06
C ILE A 320 -6.98 -16.71 -5.59
N ASN A 321 -7.05 -17.67 -6.50
CA ASN A 321 -7.04 -19.07 -6.16
C ASN A 321 -5.64 -19.60 -5.80
N LEU A 322 -4.59 -18.85 -6.10
CA LEU A 322 -3.19 -19.24 -5.95
C LEU A 322 -2.43 -18.45 -4.89
N ALA A 323 -2.87 -17.23 -4.59
CA ALA A 323 -2.12 -16.32 -3.75
C ALA A 323 -3.00 -15.50 -2.81
N TYR A 324 -2.40 -15.11 -1.69
CA TYR A 324 -2.78 -13.95 -0.89
C TYR A 324 -2.03 -12.73 -1.40
N THR A 325 -2.65 -11.55 -1.34
CA THR A 325 -2.02 -10.33 -1.83
C THR A 325 -2.30 -9.13 -0.93
N ARG A 326 -1.29 -8.28 -0.76
CA ARG A 326 -1.43 -7.04 0.01
C ARG A 326 -0.70 -5.90 -0.67
N SER A 327 -1.29 -4.70 -0.66
CA SER A 327 -0.60 -3.49 -1.14
C SER A 327 -0.73 -2.33 -0.17
N GLY A 328 0.25 -1.44 -0.22
CA GLY A 328 0.30 -0.22 0.56
C GLY A 328 1.27 0.79 -0.03
N ASP A 329 1.28 2.00 0.55
CA ASP A 329 2.12 3.09 0.08
C ASP A 329 3.52 3.09 0.70
N LYS A 330 4.46 3.58 -0.06
CA LYS A 330 5.81 4.00 0.35
C LYS A 330 6.09 5.37 -0.27
N GLY A 331 5.52 6.42 0.32
CA GLY A 331 5.57 7.76 -0.25
C GLY A 331 4.78 7.87 -1.56
N ASP A 332 5.47 8.02 -2.71
CA ASP A 332 4.84 8.02 -4.05
C ASP A 332 4.88 6.64 -4.74
N HIS A 333 5.32 5.61 -4.04
CA HIS A 333 5.46 4.24 -4.53
C HIS A 333 4.40 3.33 -3.91
N VAL A 334 4.06 2.24 -4.62
CA VAL A 334 3.20 1.18 -4.10
C VAL A 334 4.00 -0.10 -3.98
N ASN A 335 3.95 -0.75 -2.81
CA ASN A 335 4.36 -2.15 -2.74
C ASN A 335 3.17 -3.07 -2.95
N ILE A 336 3.41 -4.22 -3.58
CA ILE A 336 2.46 -5.32 -3.71
C ILE A 336 3.16 -6.61 -3.28
N GLY A 337 2.77 -7.13 -2.12
CA GLY A 337 3.14 -8.46 -1.66
C GLY A 337 2.23 -9.51 -2.30
N VAL A 338 2.82 -10.60 -2.79
CA VAL A 338 2.11 -11.76 -3.36
C VAL A 338 2.66 -13.01 -2.71
N ILE A 339 1.84 -13.71 -1.93
CA ILE A 339 2.24 -14.87 -1.14
C ILE A 339 1.52 -16.10 -1.68
N ALA A 340 2.25 -17.12 -2.13
CA ALA A 340 1.63 -18.35 -2.59
C ALA A 340 0.88 -19.05 -1.45
N ARG A 341 -0.37 -19.48 -1.73
CA ARG A 341 -1.19 -20.28 -0.79
C ARG A 341 -0.56 -21.63 -0.51
N ASP A 342 0.12 -22.19 -1.52
CA ASP A 342 0.85 -23.44 -1.50
C ASP A 342 2.20 -23.22 -2.21
N PRO A 343 3.32 -23.73 -1.68
CA PRO A 343 4.62 -23.59 -2.33
C PRO A 343 4.64 -24.02 -3.80
N GLU A 344 3.85 -25.03 -4.17
CA GLU A 344 3.72 -25.51 -5.56
C GLU A 344 3.13 -24.47 -6.51
N PHE A 345 2.43 -23.43 -6.02
CA PHE A 345 1.84 -22.39 -6.86
C PHE A 345 2.83 -21.31 -7.24
N LEU A 346 3.91 -21.13 -6.47
CA LEU A 346 4.87 -20.05 -6.69
C LEU A 346 5.48 -20.02 -8.10
N PRO A 347 5.86 -21.17 -8.72
CA PRO A 347 6.39 -21.17 -10.09
C PRO A 347 5.39 -20.61 -11.12
N TYR A 348 4.09 -20.90 -10.99
CA TYR A 348 3.05 -20.38 -11.89
C TYR A 348 2.82 -18.89 -11.68
N ILE A 349 2.89 -18.43 -10.43
CA ILE A 349 2.81 -17.02 -10.06
C ILE A 349 4.00 -16.26 -10.66
N ARG A 350 5.23 -16.77 -10.51
CA ARG A 350 6.45 -16.19 -11.10
C ARG A 350 6.38 -16.12 -12.63
N TYR A 351 5.85 -17.16 -13.27
CA TYR A 351 5.66 -17.18 -14.72
C TYR A 351 4.71 -16.08 -15.17
N SER A 352 3.63 -15.87 -14.44
CA SER A 352 2.52 -15.01 -14.85
C SER A 352 2.67 -13.54 -14.47
N LEU A 353 3.31 -13.24 -13.34
CA LEU A 353 3.48 -11.87 -12.85
C LEU A 353 4.81 -11.28 -13.30
N THR A 354 4.97 -11.10 -14.62
CA THR A 354 6.17 -10.44 -15.17
C THR A 354 6.13 -8.94 -14.98
N ILE A 355 7.30 -8.31 -14.96
CA ILE A 355 7.43 -6.84 -14.89
C ILE A 355 6.67 -6.18 -16.02
N ASP A 356 6.81 -6.68 -17.25
CA ASP A 356 6.15 -6.11 -18.43
C ASP A 356 4.63 -6.23 -18.35
N ARG A 357 4.11 -7.36 -17.85
CA ARG A 357 2.67 -7.55 -17.64
C ARG A 357 2.11 -6.57 -16.60
N LEU A 358 2.82 -6.35 -15.50
CA LEU A 358 2.39 -5.40 -14.47
C LEU A 358 2.55 -3.95 -14.93
N LYS A 359 3.60 -3.62 -15.71
CA LYS A 359 3.74 -2.30 -16.34
C LYS A 359 2.57 -2.02 -17.28
N ASP A 360 2.19 -2.99 -18.08
CA ASP A 360 1.06 -2.88 -19.00
C ASP A 360 -0.26 -2.75 -18.21
N TYR A 361 -0.45 -3.56 -17.18
CA TYR A 361 -1.66 -3.54 -16.35
C TYR A 361 -1.87 -2.20 -15.63
N PHE A 362 -0.83 -1.64 -15.03
CA PHE A 362 -0.88 -0.39 -14.27
C PHE A 362 -0.44 0.84 -15.07
N CYS A 363 -0.38 0.78 -16.40
CA CYS A 363 0.12 1.87 -17.26
C CYS A 363 -0.60 3.22 -17.04
N HIS A 364 -1.86 3.19 -16.60
CA HIS A 364 -2.67 4.38 -16.34
C HIS A 364 -2.25 5.15 -15.07
N VAL A 365 -1.55 4.51 -14.13
CA VAL A 365 -1.09 5.11 -12.87
C VAL A 365 0.43 5.06 -12.68
N LEU A 366 1.10 4.06 -13.22
CA LEU A 366 2.55 3.86 -13.09
C LEU A 366 3.33 4.88 -13.94
N LYS A 367 4.24 5.61 -13.31
CA LYS A 367 5.13 6.59 -13.98
C LYS A 367 6.61 6.21 -13.91
N GLY A 368 6.97 5.26 -13.05
CA GLY A 368 8.34 4.77 -12.88
C GLY A 368 8.49 3.30 -13.22
N ASP A 369 9.58 2.71 -12.76
CA ASP A 369 9.88 1.29 -12.95
C ASP A 369 9.25 0.42 -11.87
N ILE A 370 9.23 -0.89 -12.13
CA ILE A 370 8.85 -1.92 -11.16
C ILE A 370 10.10 -2.71 -10.79
N GLN A 371 10.32 -2.90 -9.50
CA GLN A 371 11.29 -3.85 -8.94
C GLN A 371 10.53 -5.01 -8.30
N CYS A 372 11.13 -6.19 -8.29
CA CYS A 372 10.56 -7.36 -7.63
C CYS A 372 11.65 -8.16 -6.92
N TRP A 373 11.39 -8.53 -5.70
CA TRP A 373 12.27 -9.36 -4.87
C TRP A 373 11.60 -10.65 -4.45
N GLU A 374 12.44 -11.68 -4.23
CA GLU A 374 11.98 -12.93 -3.65
C GLU A 374 11.95 -12.85 -2.13
N VAL A 375 10.94 -13.46 -1.53
CA VAL A 375 10.81 -13.67 -0.09
C VAL A 375 10.59 -15.16 0.15
N PRO A 376 11.68 -15.96 0.04
CA PRO A 376 11.57 -17.42 -0.01
C PRO A 376 11.01 -18.05 1.25
N GLY A 377 11.26 -17.47 2.44
CA GLY A 377 10.77 -18.01 3.71
C GLY A 377 9.24 -18.08 3.82
N ILE A 378 8.52 -17.26 3.06
CA ILE A 378 7.06 -17.27 3.01
C ILE A 378 6.49 -17.64 1.64
N TYR A 379 7.34 -18.11 0.71
CA TYR A 379 6.96 -18.40 -0.68
C TYR A 379 6.33 -17.18 -1.38
N GLY A 380 6.92 -16.02 -1.16
CA GLY A 380 6.39 -14.73 -1.59
C GLY A 380 7.25 -14.01 -2.62
N LEU A 381 6.60 -13.05 -3.28
CA LEU A 381 7.21 -12.03 -4.13
C LEU A 381 6.78 -10.67 -3.59
N ASN A 382 7.70 -9.72 -3.58
CA ASN A 382 7.41 -8.34 -3.24
C ASN A 382 7.72 -7.41 -4.41
N PHE A 383 6.72 -6.76 -4.95
CA PHE A 383 6.84 -5.79 -6.03
C PHE A 383 6.83 -4.38 -5.48
N LEU A 384 7.65 -3.49 -6.03
CA LEU A 384 7.63 -2.06 -5.76
C LEU A 384 7.40 -1.30 -7.06
N LEU A 385 6.22 -0.69 -7.19
CA LEU A 385 5.81 0.14 -8.31
C LEU A 385 6.20 1.59 -8.02
N LYS A 386 7.22 2.11 -8.69
CA LYS A 386 7.72 3.46 -8.45
C LYS A 386 6.83 4.51 -9.09
N HIS A 387 6.62 5.64 -8.39
CA HIS A 387 5.84 6.78 -8.86
C HIS A 387 4.43 6.43 -9.37
N SER A 388 3.68 5.65 -8.58
CA SER A 388 2.35 5.15 -8.96
C SER A 388 1.21 5.90 -8.26
N LEU A 389 1.49 6.70 -7.24
CA LEU A 389 0.45 7.35 -6.42
C LEU A 389 0.17 8.80 -6.80
N GLY A 390 0.87 9.35 -7.81
CA GLY A 390 0.62 10.71 -8.29
C GLY A 390 1.05 11.82 -7.33
N GLY A 391 2.05 11.56 -6.49
CA GLY A 391 2.62 12.48 -5.50
C GLY A 391 2.43 12.04 -4.05
N GLY A 392 1.90 10.85 -3.83
CA GLY A 392 1.67 10.28 -2.51
C GLY A 392 0.35 10.71 -1.86
N GLY A 393 -0.02 10.05 -0.77
CA GLY A 393 -1.36 10.06 -0.20
C GLY A 393 -2.01 11.44 0.00
N MET A 394 -1.27 12.45 0.46
CA MET A 394 -1.84 13.77 0.75
C MET A 394 -1.90 14.71 -0.48
N ALA A 395 -0.99 14.55 -1.45
CA ALA A 395 -0.93 15.38 -2.65
C ALA A 395 -1.68 14.79 -3.84
N SER A 396 -1.91 13.49 -3.85
CA SER A 396 -2.51 12.77 -4.95
C SER A 396 -3.95 13.21 -5.25
N LEU A 397 -4.28 13.27 -6.54
CA LEU A 397 -5.64 13.39 -7.03
C LEU A 397 -6.25 12.04 -7.47
N ASN A 398 -5.49 10.94 -7.38
CA ASN A 398 -5.97 9.61 -7.76
C ASN A 398 -7.13 9.16 -6.85
N ILE A 399 -7.93 8.20 -7.35
CA ILE A 399 -9.03 7.57 -6.58
C ILE A 399 -8.45 6.78 -5.41
N ASP A 400 -7.38 6.01 -5.66
CA ASP A 400 -6.62 5.29 -4.64
C ASP A 400 -5.26 5.98 -4.41
N PRO A 401 -5.19 6.97 -3.52
CA PRO A 401 -3.98 7.75 -3.29
C PRO A 401 -2.93 7.03 -2.44
N GLN A 402 -3.28 5.88 -1.85
CA GLN A 402 -2.43 5.09 -0.98
C GLN A 402 -2.18 3.67 -1.51
N GLY A 403 -2.67 3.33 -2.70
CA GLY A 403 -2.41 2.03 -3.33
C GLY A 403 -3.02 0.83 -2.59
N LYS A 404 -4.10 1.04 -1.83
CA LYS A 404 -4.71 -0.02 -1.01
C LYS A 404 -5.45 -1.07 -1.84
N ALA A 405 -5.88 -0.71 -3.07
CA ALA A 405 -6.60 -1.62 -3.96
C ALA A 405 -5.71 -2.26 -5.05
N TYR A 406 -4.45 -1.89 -5.20
CA TYR A 406 -3.59 -2.40 -6.29
C TYR A 406 -3.42 -3.92 -6.21
N ALA A 407 -3.21 -4.47 -5.02
CA ALA A 407 -3.12 -5.92 -4.82
C ALA A 407 -4.45 -6.62 -5.14
N GLN A 408 -5.57 -6.01 -4.78
CA GLN A 408 -6.89 -6.56 -5.07
C GLN A 408 -7.20 -6.59 -6.57
N GLN A 409 -6.72 -5.61 -7.32
CA GLN A 409 -6.91 -5.56 -8.78
C GLN A 409 -6.21 -6.73 -9.49
N ILE A 410 -5.01 -7.11 -9.08
CA ILE A 410 -4.27 -8.20 -9.74
C ILE A 410 -4.82 -9.59 -9.41
N LEU A 411 -5.66 -9.74 -8.39
CA LEU A 411 -6.25 -11.04 -8.03
C LEU A 411 -7.14 -11.64 -9.12
N ASP A 412 -7.65 -10.81 -10.04
CA ASP A 412 -8.43 -11.25 -11.20
C ASP A 412 -7.57 -11.69 -12.39
N LEU A 413 -6.25 -11.50 -12.34
CA LEU A 413 -5.35 -11.92 -13.42
C LEU A 413 -5.41 -13.44 -13.63
N GLN A 414 -5.51 -13.84 -14.90
CA GLN A 414 -5.47 -15.25 -15.29
C GLN A 414 -4.04 -15.78 -15.22
N VAL A 415 -3.90 -16.94 -14.60
CA VAL A 415 -2.63 -17.66 -14.41
C VAL A 415 -2.77 -19.06 -14.98
N PRO A 416 -1.97 -19.45 -15.96
CA PRO A 416 -1.98 -20.81 -16.49
C PRO A 416 -1.36 -21.77 -15.45
N VAL A 417 -2.10 -22.79 -15.07
CA VAL A 417 -1.64 -23.84 -14.16
C VAL A 417 -1.79 -25.21 -14.81
N SER A 418 -1.02 -26.21 -14.39
CA SER A 418 -1.20 -27.57 -14.88
C SER A 418 -2.61 -28.08 -14.58
N GLU A 419 -3.11 -28.99 -15.39
CA GLU A 419 -4.45 -29.58 -15.22
C GLU A 419 -4.62 -30.23 -13.83
N ASN A 420 -3.56 -30.76 -13.27
CA ASN A 420 -3.57 -31.36 -11.92
C ASN A 420 -3.87 -30.31 -10.85
N ILE A 421 -3.17 -29.16 -10.90
CA ILE A 421 -3.39 -28.05 -9.99
C ILE A 421 -4.78 -27.44 -10.20
N PHE A 422 -5.17 -27.21 -11.45
CA PHE A 422 -6.50 -26.70 -11.78
C PHE A 422 -7.61 -27.57 -11.16
N ASN A 423 -7.53 -28.89 -11.35
CA ASN A 423 -8.51 -29.82 -10.79
C ASN A 423 -8.49 -29.85 -9.25
N ARG A 424 -7.32 -29.69 -8.60
CA ARG A 424 -7.20 -29.60 -7.13
C ARG A 424 -7.89 -28.36 -6.57
N ILE A 425 -7.73 -27.21 -7.23
CA ILE A 425 -8.31 -25.94 -6.79
C ILE A 425 -9.83 -25.92 -7.01
N HIS A 426 -10.33 -26.48 -8.11
CA HIS A 426 -11.73 -26.41 -8.51
C HIS A 426 -12.56 -27.67 -8.16
N LYS A 427 -11.94 -28.68 -7.52
CA LYS A 427 -12.67 -29.79 -6.91
C LYS A 427 -13.13 -29.39 -5.50
N LYS A 428 -14.17 -28.57 -5.42
CA LYS A 428 -14.96 -28.37 -4.21
C LYS A 428 -16.34 -28.97 -4.39
#